data_601ed929cd2c861e3c665155ea48eb51
#
_entry.id   601ed929cd2c861e3c665155ea48eb51
#
_cell.length_a   1.000
_cell.length_b   1.000
_cell.length_c   1.000
_cell.angle_alpha   90.00
_cell.angle_beta   90.00
_cell.angle_gamma   90.00
#
_symmetry.space_group_name_H-M   'P 1'
#
loop_
_entity.id
_entity.type
_entity.pdbx_description
1 polymer ?
#
loop_
_entity_poly.entity_id
_entity_poly.type
_entity_poly.pdbx_seq_one_letter_code
_entity_poly.pdbx_strand_id
1 'polypeptide(L)'
;MKRSFLIVSLLVVLSMLIAACGTAATPTTTTGNGEIVDYLAEAYAGKYKGTTVTMDGPFADNDAVKFDASVKAFEEKTGIDIVYQGSKEFEAKIAIRVDGGDTPDIADFPQPGLLKTFVDKGKIIDLSTFMDMNKLKANYNQSWIDMSMMKDPNGKTIMAGIWARVNGKSLVWYPKKEFDAAGYKIPTTWDEMIALSDQIVADGDAPWCIGIESGAATGWPATDWMEE
;
A
#
# COMPACT_ATOMS: atom_id res chain seq x y z
N MET A 1 5.99 25.05 57.04
CA MET A 1 6.26 23.82 56.26
C MET A 1 5.22 23.48 55.16
N LYS A 2 3.90 23.66 55.35
CA LYS A 2 2.90 23.32 54.34
C LYS A 2 2.89 24.19 53.05
N ARG A 3 3.30 25.43 53.09
CA ARG A 3 3.35 26.34 51.93
C ARG A 3 4.54 26.10 51.01
N SER A 4 5.68 25.64 51.53
CA SER A 4 6.87 25.32 50.71
C SER A 4 6.67 24.04 49.90
N PHE A 5 5.92 23.06 50.40
CA PHE A 5 5.59 21.84 49.67
C PHE A 5 4.67 22.09 48.47
N LEU A 6 3.72 23.00 48.58
CA LEU A 6 2.83 23.37 47.50
C LEU A 6 3.55 24.06 46.32
N ILE A 7 4.54 24.90 46.61
CA ILE A 7 5.33 25.60 45.60
C ILE A 7 6.25 24.62 44.85
N VAL A 8 6.88 23.69 45.56
CA VAL A 8 7.73 22.65 44.95
C VAL A 8 6.91 21.69 44.09
N SER A 9 5.71 21.28 44.52
CA SER A 9 4.82 20.43 43.72
C SER A 9 4.32 21.16 42.47
N LEU A 10 4.04 22.48 42.54
CA LEU A 10 3.60 23.25 41.37
C LEU A 10 4.72 23.44 40.34
N LEU A 11 5.97 23.58 40.78
CA LEU A 11 7.13 23.68 39.89
C LEU A 11 7.46 22.34 39.21
N VAL A 12 7.29 21.22 39.88
CA VAL A 12 7.48 19.88 39.28
C VAL A 12 6.40 19.58 38.27
N VAL A 13 5.14 19.94 38.50
CA VAL A 13 4.06 19.77 37.49
C VAL A 13 4.24 20.69 36.31
N LEU A 14 4.71 21.91 36.51
CA LEU A 14 4.96 22.85 35.40
C LEU A 14 6.16 22.45 34.55
N SER A 15 7.17 21.79 35.12
CA SER A 15 8.32 21.27 34.36
C SER A 15 7.97 20.01 33.52
N MET A 16 6.98 19.21 33.91
CA MET A 16 6.49 18.08 33.12
C MET A 16 5.61 18.51 31.92
N LEU A 17 4.97 19.68 31.98
CA LEU A 17 4.16 20.23 30.90
C LEU A 17 4.99 20.82 29.75
N ILE A 18 6.26 21.17 29.98
CA ILE A 18 7.15 21.72 28.95
C ILE A 18 7.85 20.62 28.14
N ALA A 19 7.90 19.38 28.64
CA ALA A 19 8.52 18.25 27.94
C ALA A 19 7.59 17.53 26.93
N ALA A 20 6.29 17.92 26.86
CA ALA A 20 5.29 17.25 26.00
C ALA A 20 5.09 17.91 24.64
N CYS A 21 5.80 19.00 24.31
CA CYS A 21 5.84 19.56 22.95
C CYS A 21 7.11 19.08 22.22
N GLY A 22 7.21 17.78 22.00
CA GLY A 22 8.01 17.26 20.90
C GLY A 22 7.31 17.66 19.61
N THR A 23 7.71 18.76 19.00
CA THR A 23 7.37 19.08 17.63
C THR A 23 7.83 17.91 16.77
N ALA A 24 6.88 17.17 16.21
CA ALA A 24 7.16 16.31 15.08
C ALA A 24 7.91 17.18 14.06
N ALA A 25 9.15 16.84 13.79
CA ALA A 25 9.95 17.52 12.78
C ALA A 25 9.25 17.31 11.46
N THR A 26 8.50 18.30 11.00
CA THR A 26 8.05 18.37 9.61
C THR A 26 9.33 18.39 8.78
N PRO A 27 9.52 17.45 7.84
CA PRO A 27 10.68 17.50 6.96
C PRO A 27 10.57 18.77 6.12
N THR A 28 11.33 19.80 6.48
CA THR A 28 11.47 21.01 5.67
C THR A 28 12.42 20.68 4.54
N THR A 29 11.89 20.22 3.44
CA THR A 29 12.64 20.04 2.20
C THR A 29 12.44 21.27 1.34
N THR A 30 13.22 22.31 1.59
CA THR A 30 13.43 23.38 0.61
C THR A 30 14.88 23.83 0.73
N THR A 31 15.76 23.18 -0.01
CA THR A 31 17.00 23.82 -0.43
C THR A 31 16.63 24.86 -1.49
N GLY A 32 16.97 26.10 -1.23
CA GLY A 32 16.52 27.28 -1.99
C GLY A 32 17.06 27.44 -3.42
N ASN A 33 17.32 26.38 -4.18
CA ASN A 33 17.84 26.44 -5.54
C ASN A 33 17.10 25.54 -6.55
N GLY A 34 15.96 24.95 -6.23
CA GLY A 34 15.19 24.18 -7.22
C GLY A 34 15.89 22.87 -7.70
N GLU A 35 16.97 22.46 -7.09
CA GLU A 35 17.68 21.25 -7.43
C GLU A 35 16.96 20.04 -6.79
N ILE A 36 16.52 19.11 -7.63
CA ILE A 36 15.90 17.86 -7.17
C ILE A 36 17.01 17.02 -6.53
N VAL A 37 16.92 16.79 -5.22
CA VAL A 37 17.84 15.92 -4.49
C VAL A 37 17.62 14.48 -4.97
N ASP A 38 18.65 13.82 -5.47
CA ASP A 38 18.59 12.40 -5.78
C ASP A 38 18.79 11.58 -4.48
N TYR A 39 17.70 11.45 -3.72
CA TYR A 39 17.68 10.69 -2.46
C TYR A 39 18.10 9.23 -2.63
N LEU A 40 17.87 8.65 -3.80
CA LEU A 40 18.27 7.27 -4.08
C LEU A 40 19.80 7.17 -4.21
N ALA A 41 20.43 8.11 -4.91
CA ALA A 41 21.88 8.19 -4.98
C ALA A 41 22.52 8.43 -3.61
N GLU A 42 21.92 9.30 -2.79
CA GLU A 42 22.36 9.53 -1.42
C GLU A 42 22.23 8.28 -0.54
N ALA A 43 21.14 7.51 -0.68
CA ALA A 43 20.95 6.25 0.02
C ALA A 43 22.05 5.24 -0.36
N TYR A 44 22.33 5.07 -1.66
CA TYR A 44 23.42 4.20 -2.13
C TYR A 44 24.80 4.69 -1.71
N ALA A 45 24.98 5.99 -1.49
CA ALA A 45 26.20 6.54 -0.89
C ALA A 45 26.29 6.30 0.64
N GLY A 46 25.29 5.67 1.26
CA GLY A 46 25.24 5.34 2.66
C GLY A 46 24.84 6.49 3.59
N LYS A 47 24.33 7.58 3.05
CA LYS A 47 23.93 8.77 3.84
C LYS A 47 22.88 8.44 4.90
N TYR A 48 22.01 7.47 4.62
CA TYR A 48 20.91 7.05 5.49
C TYR A 48 21.13 5.69 6.15
N LYS A 49 22.38 5.21 6.20
CA LYS A 49 22.72 3.94 6.82
C LYS A 49 22.30 3.90 8.30
N GLY A 50 21.65 2.80 8.68
CA GLY A 50 21.13 2.59 10.04
C GLY A 50 19.74 3.19 10.28
N THR A 51 19.09 3.74 9.24
CA THR A 51 17.68 4.13 9.30
C THR A 51 16.82 2.88 9.24
N THR A 52 15.79 2.81 10.10
CA THR A 52 14.72 1.81 10.00
C THR A 52 13.50 2.49 9.39
N VAL A 53 12.90 1.85 8.40
CA VAL A 53 11.66 2.29 7.73
C VAL A 53 10.57 1.26 8.01
N THR A 54 9.49 1.68 8.65
CA THR A 54 8.33 0.82 8.92
C THR A 54 7.39 0.84 7.73
N MET A 55 6.95 -0.35 7.30
CA MET A 55 6.03 -0.49 6.18
C MET A 55 4.91 -1.48 6.51
N ASP A 56 3.66 -1.08 6.34
CA ASP A 56 2.50 -1.93 6.54
C ASP A 56 1.84 -2.28 5.20
N GLY A 57 1.30 -3.49 5.09
CA GLY A 57 0.59 -3.88 3.88
C GLY A 57 -0.09 -5.25 3.97
N PRO A 58 -0.73 -5.69 2.88
CA PRO A 58 -1.52 -6.91 2.85
C PRO A 58 -0.70 -8.20 2.65
N PHE A 59 0.61 -8.10 2.35
CA PHE A 59 1.41 -9.29 2.07
C PHE A 59 1.64 -10.07 3.36
N ALA A 60 1.06 -11.25 3.45
CA ALA A 60 1.21 -12.16 4.57
C ALA A 60 1.81 -13.50 4.10
N ASP A 61 2.25 -14.33 5.04
CA ASP A 61 2.76 -15.67 4.77
C ASP A 61 3.87 -15.65 3.68
N ASN A 62 3.72 -16.41 2.61
CA ASN A 62 4.70 -16.50 1.53
C ASN A 62 4.91 -15.20 0.75
N ASP A 63 3.90 -14.32 0.71
CA ASP A 63 4.05 -13.04 0.01
C ASP A 63 4.90 -12.06 0.82
N ALA A 64 4.85 -12.09 2.16
CA ALA A 64 5.76 -11.35 3.01
C ALA A 64 7.22 -11.82 2.78
N VAL A 65 7.46 -13.13 2.72
CA VAL A 65 8.79 -13.68 2.41
C VAL A 65 9.32 -13.20 1.06
N LYS A 66 8.44 -13.14 0.04
CA LYS A 66 8.84 -12.61 -1.29
C LYS A 66 9.13 -11.12 -1.24
N PHE A 67 8.34 -10.36 -0.47
CA PHE A 67 8.58 -8.94 -0.28
C PHE A 67 9.94 -8.69 0.37
N ASP A 68 10.24 -9.35 1.49
CA ASP A 68 11.54 -9.24 2.17
C ASP A 68 12.70 -9.59 1.22
N ALA A 69 12.55 -10.67 0.45
CA ALA A 69 13.56 -11.03 -0.55
C ALA A 69 13.73 -9.95 -1.64
N SER A 70 12.67 -9.22 -2.01
CA SER A 70 12.71 -8.19 -3.05
C SER A 70 13.44 -6.92 -2.61
N VAL A 71 13.38 -6.56 -1.33
CA VAL A 71 14.02 -5.35 -0.78
C VAL A 71 15.45 -5.61 -0.29
N LYS A 72 15.82 -6.86 -0.06
CA LYS A 72 17.10 -7.27 0.50
C LYS A 72 18.32 -6.65 -0.18
N ALA A 73 18.35 -6.62 -1.51
CA ALA A 73 19.47 -6.04 -2.25
C ALA A 73 19.61 -4.51 -2.03
N PHE A 74 18.51 -3.82 -1.78
CA PHE A 74 18.51 -2.41 -1.42
C PHE A 74 19.03 -2.22 0.00
N GLU A 75 18.56 -3.00 0.96
CA GLU A 75 18.99 -2.96 2.36
C GLU A 75 20.49 -3.22 2.51
N GLU A 76 20.99 -4.28 1.85
CA GLU A 76 22.42 -4.62 1.86
C GLU A 76 23.30 -3.50 1.30
N LYS A 77 22.83 -2.79 0.26
CA LYS A 77 23.61 -1.73 -0.38
C LYS A 77 23.55 -0.40 0.36
N THR A 78 22.40 -0.08 0.97
CA THR A 78 22.19 1.22 1.60
C THR A 78 22.39 1.20 3.11
N GLY A 79 22.22 0.03 3.73
CA GLY A 79 22.19 -0.12 5.19
C GLY A 79 20.92 0.49 5.82
N ILE A 80 19.88 0.72 5.03
CA ILE A 80 18.52 1.04 5.49
C ILE A 80 17.82 -0.29 5.76
N ASP A 81 17.08 -0.40 6.86
CA ASP A 81 16.34 -1.58 7.27
C ASP A 81 14.85 -1.34 7.04
N ILE A 82 14.19 -2.18 6.24
CA ILE A 82 12.76 -2.08 5.91
C ILE A 82 11.99 -3.13 6.72
N VAL A 83 11.29 -2.68 7.76
CA VAL A 83 10.49 -3.55 8.63
C VAL A 83 9.06 -3.63 8.08
N TYR A 84 8.77 -4.69 7.33
CA TYR A 84 7.46 -4.91 6.75
C TYR A 84 6.54 -5.66 7.72
N GLN A 85 5.37 -5.08 8.03
CA GLN A 85 4.32 -5.68 8.85
C GLN A 85 3.15 -6.11 7.95
N GLY A 86 3.21 -7.33 7.46
CA GLY A 86 2.19 -7.91 6.59
C GLY A 86 1.00 -8.46 7.37
N SER A 87 -0.23 -8.17 6.92
CA SER A 87 -1.45 -8.69 7.55
C SER A 87 -2.59 -8.84 6.55
N LYS A 88 -3.27 -9.99 6.56
CA LYS A 88 -4.53 -10.19 5.84
C LYS A 88 -5.63 -9.23 6.29
N GLU A 89 -5.51 -8.70 7.52
CA GLU A 89 -6.41 -7.72 8.11
C GLU A 89 -5.93 -6.27 7.91
N PHE A 90 -4.96 -6.03 7.02
CA PHE A 90 -4.36 -4.71 6.81
C PHE A 90 -5.41 -3.64 6.58
N GLU A 91 -6.34 -3.86 5.64
CA GLU A 91 -7.36 -2.87 5.26
C GLU A 91 -8.28 -2.50 6.43
N ALA A 92 -8.61 -3.46 7.30
CA ALA A 92 -9.43 -3.22 8.48
C ALA A 92 -8.67 -2.51 9.61
N LYS A 93 -7.37 -2.72 9.72
CA LYS A 93 -6.54 -2.25 10.84
C LYS A 93 -5.85 -0.92 10.60
N ILE A 94 -5.47 -0.62 9.36
CA ILE A 94 -4.66 0.57 9.07
C ILE A 94 -5.35 1.87 9.49
N ALA A 95 -6.67 1.97 9.34
CA ALA A 95 -7.41 3.16 9.77
C ALA A 95 -7.34 3.36 11.29
N ILE A 96 -7.49 2.28 12.05
CA ILE A 96 -7.43 2.30 13.53
C ILE A 96 -6.03 2.75 13.98
N ARG A 97 -4.97 2.22 13.36
CA ARG A 97 -3.58 2.58 13.68
C ARG A 97 -3.32 4.07 13.40
N VAL A 98 -3.68 4.53 12.22
CA VAL A 98 -3.47 5.94 11.81
C VAL A 98 -4.27 6.90 12.70
N ASP A 99 -5.52 6.59 13.00
CA ASP A 99 -6.37 7.42 13.88
C ASP A 99 -5.85 7.38 15.33
N GLY A 100 -5.20 6.30 15.76
CA GLY A 100 -4.53 6.16 17.06
C GLY A 100 -3.15 6.80 17.13
N GLY A 101 -2.62 7.34 16.03
CA GLY A 101 -1.29 7.96 15.97
C GLY A 101 -0.12 6.97 15.82
N ASP A 102 -0.39 5.70 15.62
CA ASP A 102 0.59 4.65 15.32
C ASP A 102 0.69 4.45 13.80
N THR A 103 1.30 5.40 13.13
CA THR A 103 1.35 5.47 11.66
C THR A 103 2.66 4.85 11.16
N PRO A 104 2.63 3.89 10.21
CA PRO A 104 3.85 3.45 9.54
C PRO A 104 4.44 4.57 8.66
N ASP A 105 5.73 4.47 8.33
CA ASP A 105 6.36 5.39 7.38
C ASP A 105 5.81 5.21 5.97
N ILE A 106 5.53 3.95 5.60
CA ILE A 106 4.96 3.58 4.30
C ILE A 106 3.77 2.63 4.52
N ALA A 107 2.72 2.80 3.72
CA ALA A 107 1.62 1.85 3.64
C ALA A 107 1.43 1.36 2.20
N ASP A 108 1.39 0.02 2.02
CA ASP A 108 1.15 -0.62 0.74
C ASP A 108 -0.36 -0.92 0.59
N PHE A 109 -1.06 -0.05 -0.11
CA PHE A 109 -2.49 -0.18 -0.32
C PHE A 109 -2.80 -1.14 -1.47
N PRO A 110 -3.66 -2.16 -1.27
CA PRO A 110 -4.01 -3.12 -2.32
C PRO A 110 -4.86 -2.49 -3.44
N GLN A 111 -5.48 -1.34 -3.19
CA GLN A 111 -6.34 -0.64 -4.14
C GLN A 111 -6.46 0.87 -3.80
N PRO A 112 -6.69 1.73 -4.82
CA PRO A 112 -6.66 3.18 -4.64
C PRO A 112 -7.80 3.76 -3.79
N GLY A 113 -8.93 3.05 -3.68
CA GLY A 113 -10.09 3.53 -2.92
C GLY A 113 -9.79 3.71 -1.44
N LEU A 114 -9.10 2.75 -0.82
CA LEU A 114 -8.68 2.85 0.58
C LEU A 114 -7.66 4.00 0.76
N LEU A 115 -6.66 4.11 -0.12
CA LEU A 115 -5.71 5.22 -0.11
C LEU A 115 -6.44 6.58 -0.13
N LYS A 116 -7.48 6.72 -0.97
CA LYS A 116 -8.26 7.97 -1.07
C LYS A 116 -8.85 8.41 0.27
N THR A 117 -9.27 7.47 1.12
CA THR A 117 -9.83 7.82 2.44
C THR A 117 -8.79 8.50 3.34
N PHE A 118 -7.51 8.13 3.22
CA PHE A 118 -6.41 8.78 3.96
C PHE A 118 -5.99 10.10 3.33
N VAL A 119 -6.08 10.22 2.01
CA VAL A 119 -5.89 11.50 1.30
C VAL A 119 -6.93 12.50 1.79
N ASP A 120 -8.21 12.11 1.88
CA ASP A 120 -9.30 12.97 2.37
C ASP A 120 -9.14 13.40 3.84
N LYS A 121 -8.45 12.59 4.62
CA LYS A 121 -8.08 12.93 6.02
C LYS A 121 -6.80 13.77 6.11
N GLY A 122 -6.12 14.09 5.01
CA GLY A 122 -4.85 14.81 5.00
C GLY A 122 -3.70 14.03 5.64
N LYS A 123 -3.73 12.69 5.56
CA LYS A 123 -2.74 11.80 6.17
C LYS A 123 -1.66 11.32 5.20
N ILE A 124 -1.73 11.72 3.95
CA ILE A 124 -0.80 11.31 2.90
C ILE A 124 0.11 12.47 2.53
N ILE A 125 1.40 12.20 2.45
CA ILE A 125 2.41 13.15 1.98
C ILE A 125 2.35 13.22 0.45
N ASP A 126 2.44 14.42 -0.10
CA ASP A 126 2.53 14.65 -1.54
C ASP A 126 3.90 14.19 -2.06
N LEU A 127 3.96 13.03 -2.71
CA LEU A 127 5.20 12.44 -3.20
C LEU A 127 5.89 13.31 -4.26
N SER A 128 5.13 14.16 -4.98
CA SER A 128 5.69 15.06 -5.99
C SER A 128 6.63 16.12 -5.41
N THR A 129 6.62 16.30 -4.09
CA THR A 129 7.47 17.27 -3.41
C THR A 129 8.94 16.83 -3.26
N PHE A 130 9.20 15.52 -3.39
CA PHE A 130 10.55 14.97 -3.21
C PHE A 130 10.92 13.88 -4.23
N MET A 131 9.97 13.35 -5.01
CA MET A 131 10.25 12.38 -6.06
C MET A 131 10.51 13.06 -7.40
N ASP A 132 11.43 12.49 -8.17
CA ASP A 132 11.68 12.94 -9.55
C ASP A 132 10.52 12.53 -10.48
N MET A 133 9.62 13.46 -10.73
CA MET A 133 8.45 13.24 -11.58
C MET A 133 8.82 12.91 -13.04
N ASN A 134 10.00 13.30 -13.52
CA ASN A 134 10.46 12.95 -14.88
C ASN A 134 10.85 11.47 -14.93
N LYS A 135 11.56 10.97 -13.90
CA LYS A 135 11.87 9.54 -13.78
C LYS A 135 10.58 8.70 -13.67
N LEU A 136 9.59 9.15 -12.91
CA LEU A 136 8.31 8.44 -12.80
C LEU A 136 7.58 8.40 -14.16
N LYS A 137 7.46 9.51 -14.86
CA LYS A 137 6.83 9.57 -16.20
C LYS A 137 7.57 8.75 -17.25
N ALA A 138 8.87 8.55 -17.10
CA ALA A 138 9.65 7.70 -17.99
C ALA A 138 9.42 6.19 -17.74
N ASN A 139 9.01 5.80 -16.53
CA ASN A 139 8.86 4.40 -16.13
C ASN A 139 7.40 3.92 -16.06
N TYR A 140 6.44 4.83 -15.89
CA TYR A 140 5.02 4.51 -15.83
C TYR A 140 4.27 5.16 -16.99
N ASN A 141 3.28 4.49 -17.53
CA ASN A 141 2.43 5.15 -18.52
C ASN A 141 1.53 6.21 -17.83
N GLN A 142 1.00 7.13 -18.66
CA GLN A 142 0.29 8.31 -18.15
C GLN A 142 -0.95 7.94 -17.33
N SER A 143 -1.70 6.89 -17.71
CA SER A 143 -2.91 6.48 -16.96
C SER A 143 -2.61 6.06 -15.53
N TRP A 144 -1.47 5.43 -15.28
CA TRP A 144 -1.04 5.06 -13.93
C TRP A 144 -0.62 6.27 -13.11
N ILE A 145 0.05 7.25 -13.76
CA ILE A 145 0.36 8.53 -13.11
C ILE A 145 -0.95 9.24 -12.75
N ASP A 146 -1.91 9.31 -13.68
CA ASP A 146 -3.19 9.98 -13.45
C ASP A 146 -3.99 9.34 -12.31
N MET A 147 -4.00 8.00 -12.20
CA MET A 147 -4.63 7.29 -11.09
C MET A 147 -3.95 7.55 -9.73
N SER A 148 -2.68 7.92 -9.73
CA SER A 148 -1.95 8.29 -8.51
C SER A 148 -2.22 9.72 -8.05
N MET A 149 -2.82 10.55 -8.93
CA MET A 149 -3.10 11.96 -8.64
C MET A 149 -4.47 12.10 -7.98
N MET A 150 -4.49 12.57 -6.74
CA MET A 150 -5.72 12.72 -5.94
C MET A 150 -5.82 14.13 -5.37
N LYS A 151 -7.04 14.60 -5.14
CA LYS A 151 -7.27 15.90 -4.47
C LYS A 151 -7.21 15.71 -2.96
N ASP A 152 -6.40 16.54 -2.30
CA ASP A 152 -6.33 16.65 -0.85
C ASP A 152 -7.57 17.41 -0.28
N PRO A 153 -7.73 17.53 1.06
CA PRO A 153 -8.84 18.24 1.67
C PRO A 153 -8.94 19.72 1.27
N ASN A 154 -7.84 20.33 0.82
CA ASN A 154 -7.79 21.72 0.40
C ASN A 154 -8.07 21.88 -1.12
N GLY A 155 -8.35 20.79 -1.82
CA GLY A 155 -8.57 20.77 -3.27
C GLY A 155 -7.29 20.80 -4.12
N LYS A 156 -6.09 20.75 -3.50
CA LYS A 156 -4.81 20.64 -4.20
C LYS A 156 -4.68 19.22 -4.73
N THR A 157 -4.31 19.07 -5.99
CA THR A 157 -3.93 17.78 -6.55
C THR A 157 -2.55 17.40 -6.07
N ILE A 158 -2.43 16.24 -5.42
CA ILE A 158 -1.19 15.66 -4.92
C ILE A 158 -0.92 14.31 -5.56
N MET A 159 0.35 13.91 -5.65
CA MET A 159 0.71 12.52 -5.96
C MET A 159 0.62 11.70 -4.68
N ALA A 160 -0.46 10.94 -4.53
CA ALA A 160 -0.80 10.24 -3.29
C ALA A 160 -0.04 8.91 -3.10
N GLY A 161 0.47 8.33 -4.16
CA GLY A 161 1.20 7.07 -4.12
C GLY A 161 1.91 6.78 -5.42
N ILE A 162 2.65 5.67 -5.46
CA ILE A 162 3.23 5.11 -6.67
C ILE A 162 2.90 3.63 -6.77
N TRP A 163 2.79 3.12 -7.97
CA TRP A 163 2.47 1.72 -8.22
C TRP A 163 3.72 0.86 -8.04
N ALA A 164 3.71 0.03 -7.00
CA ALA A 164 4.83 -0.86 -6.72
C ALA A 164 4.64 -2.26 -7.34
N ARG A 165 3.38 -2.70 -7.49
CA ARG A 165 3.01 -4.01 -8.02
C ARG A 165 1.68 -3.96 -8.76
N VAL A 166 1.56 -4.80 -9.79
CA VAL A 166 0.34 -5.00 -10.57
C VAL A 166 -0.07 -6.45 -10.49
N ASN A 167 -1.35 -6.70 -10.25
CA ASN A 167 -1.93 -8.03 -10.37
C ASN A 167 -2.79 -8.07 -11.64
N GLY A 168 -2.58 -9.09 -12.49
CA GLY A 168 -3.52 -9.43 -13.55
C GLY A 168 -4.73 -10.11 -12.90
N LYS A 169 -5.91 -9.55 -13.12
CA LYS A 169 -7.18 -10.05 -12.61
C LYS A 169 -8.11 -10.46 -13.73
N SER A 170 -9.29 -10.97 -13.38
CA SER A 170 -10.38 -11.29 -14.32
C SER A 170 -9.95 -12.32 -15.38
N LEU A 171 -9.06 -13.24 -15.03
CA LEU A 171 -8.63 -14.33 -15.89
C LEU A 171 -9.30 -15.62 -15.47
N VAL A 172 -9.91 -16.31 -16.42
CA VAL A 172 -10.42 -17.67 -16.23
C VAL A 172 -9.31 -18.67 -16.50
N TRP A 173 -8.94 -19.44 -15.47
CA TRP A 173 -7.97 -20.53 -15.56
C TRP A 173 -8.70 -21.85 -15.77
N TYR A 174 -8.18 -22.71 -16.61
CA TYR A 174 -8.74 -24.02 -16.86
C TYR A 174 -7.66 -25.10 -16.93
N PRO A 175 -7.97 -26.35 -16.53
CA PRO A 175 -7.06 -27.48 -16.62
C PRO A 175 -6.99 -27.97 -18.07
N LYS A 176 -6.06 -27.43 -18.85
CA LYS A 176 -6.00 -27.60 -20.31
C LYS A 176 -6.08 -29.06 -20.77
N LYS A 177 -5.38 -29.99 -20.07
CA LYS A 177 -5.30 -31.36 -20.45
C LYS A 177 -6.67 -32.07 -20.36
N GLU A 178 -7.35 -31.86 -19.24
CA GLU A 178 -8.67 -32.43 -18.95
C GLU A 178 -9.74 -31.77 -19.83
N PHE A 179 -9.63 -30.49 -20.07
CA PHE A 179 -10.51 -29.71 -20.92
C PHE A 179 -10.45 -30.18 -22.38
N ASP A 180 -9.23 -30.37 -22.91
CA ASP A 180 -9.02 -30.92 -24.26
C ASP A 180 -9.51 -32.36 -24.38
N ALA A 181 -9.30 -33.19 -23.34
CA ALA A 181 -9.75 -34.60 -23.33
C ALA A 181 -11.29 -34.74 -23.33
N ALA A 182 -11.99 -33.79 -22.67
CA ALA A 182 -13.45 -33.70 -22.68
C ALA A 182 -14.02 -33.12 -24.00
N GLY A 183 -13.15 -32.59 -24.86
CA GLY A 183 -13.56 -31.97 -26.12
C GLY A 183 -14.19 -30.58 -25.96
N TYR A 184 -14.00 -29.96 -24.80
CA TYR A 184 -14.50 -28.62 -24.55
C TYR A 184 -13.76 -27.58 -25.40
N LYS A 185 -14.44 -26.51 -25.72
CA LYS A 185 -13.87 -25.36 -26.47
C LYS A 185 -13.83 -24.13 -25.60
N ILE A 186 -12.76 -23.34 -25.74
CA ILE A 186 -12.65 -22.05 -25.04
C ILE A 186 -13.76 -21.13 -25.58
N PRO A 187 -14.66 -20.60 -24.71
CA PRO A 187 -15.70 -19.70 -25.13
C PRO A 187 -15.11 -18.33 -25.50
N THR A 188 -15.72 -17.65 -26.46
CA THR A 188 -15.36 -16.32 -26.93
C THR A 188 -16.45 -15.30 -26.65
N THR A 189 -17.62 -15.77 -26.22
CA THR A 189 -18.79 -14.96 -25.84
C THR A 189 -19.38 -15.43 -24.51
N TRP A 190 -20.17 -14.60 -23.88
CA TRP A 190 -20.92 -14.96 -22.66
C TRP A 190 -21.89 -16.14 -22.92
N ASP A 191 -22.60 -16.15 -24.03
CA ASP A 191 -23.53 -17.21 -24.36
C ASP A 191 -22.80 -18.56 -24.51
N GLU A 192 -21.62 -18.55 -25.15
CA GLU A 192 -20.77 -19.76 -25.26
C GLU A 192 -20.24 -20.21 -23.89
N MET A 193 -19.94 -19.27 -22.98
CA MET A 193 -19.47 -19.60 -21.64
C MET A 193 -20.58 -20.20 -20.79
N ILE A 194 -21.82 -19.70 -20.91
CA ILE A 194 -22.99 -20.28 -20.25
C ILE A 194 -23.26 -21.68 -20.80
N ALA A 195 -23.26 -21.83 -22.14
CA ALA A 195 -23.49 -23.14 -22.79
C ALA A 195 -22.44 -24.17 -22.40
N LEU A 196 -21.15 -23.75 -22.29
CA LEU A 196 -20.08 -24.63 -21.80
C LEU A 196 -20.31 -25.01 -20.33
N SER A 197 -20.73 -24.08 -19.48
CA SER A 197 -21.03 -24.36 -18.07
C SER A 197 -22.17 -25.37 -17.94
N ASP A 198 -23.23 -25.24 -18.74
CA ASP A 198 -24.35 -26.18 -18.76
C ASP A 198 -23.90 -27.59 -19.26
N GLN A 199 -23.01 -27.63 -20.26
CA GLN A 199 -22.43 -28.88 -20.73
C GLN A 199 -21.61 -29.58 -19.63
N ILE A 200 -20.74 -28.85 -18.93
CA ILE A 200 -19.93 -29.40 -17.83
C ILE A 200 -20.82 -29.97 -16.72
N VAL A 201 -21.92 -29.25 -16.38
CA VAL A 201 -22.91 -29.76 -15.42
C VAL A 201 -23.59 -31.03 -15.93
N ALA A 202 -23.96 -31.10 -17.21
CA ALA A 202 -24.57 -32.27 -17.80
C ALA A 202 -23.61 -33.49 -17.84
N ASP A 203 -22.32 -33.26 -17.96
CA ASP A 203 -21.26 -34.28 -17.91
C ASP A 203 -20.98 -34.74 -16.44
N GLY A 204 -21.60 -34.10 -15.44
CA GLY A 204 -21.54 -34.47 -14.02
C GLY A 204 -20.46 -33.75 -13.19
N ASP A 205 -19.85 -32.73 -13.76
CA ASP A 205 -18.78 -31.95 -13.11
C ASP A 205 -19.25 -30.57 -12.68
N ALA A 206 -18.45 -29.91 -11.82
CA ALA A 206 -18.67 -28.53 -11.41
C ALA A 206 -18.00 -27.57 -12.43
N PRO A 207 -18.77 -26.67 -13.06
CA PRO A 207 -18.23 -25.79 -14.10
C PRO A 207 -17.31 -24.70 -13.55
N TRP A 208 -17.44 -24.35 -12.26
CA TRP A 208 -16.68 -23.28 -11.63
C TRP A 208 -16.12 -23.68 -10.28
N CYS A 209 -14.91 -23.23 -10.02
CA CYS A 209 -14.27 -23.25 -8.72
C CYS A 209 -13.72 -21.86 -8.42
N ILE A 210 -14.13 -21.27 -7.33
CA ILE A 210 -13.68 -19.94 -6.90
C ILE A 210 -13.40 -19.93 -5.40
N GLY A 211 -12.25 -19.39 -4.99
CA GLY A 211 -11.95 -19.13 -3.59
C GLY A 211 -12.52 -17.79 -3.18
N ILE A 212 -13.44 -17.78 -2.24
CA ILE A 212 -14.13 -16.54 -1.81
C ILE A 212 -13.76 -16.07 -0.40
N GLU A 213 -13.12 -16.89 0.40
CA GLU A 213 -12.77 -16.54 1.78
C GLU A 213 -11.43 -15.79 1.82
N SER A 214 -11.44 -14.59 2.38
CA SER A 214 -10.27 -13.73 2.57
C SER A 214 -10.45 -12.79 3.77
N GLY A 215 -10.96 -13.29 4.90
CA GLY A 215 -11.21 -12.49 6.10
C GLY A 215 -12.06 -11.25 5.82
N ALA A 216 -11.60 -10.08 6.22
CA ALA A 216 -12.32 -8.82 6.02
C ALA A 216 -12.47 -8.42 4.54
N ALA A 217 -11.68 -8.98 3.64
CA ALA A 217 -11.70 -8.71 2.21
C ALA A 217 -12.44 -9.79 1.39
N THR A 218 -13.29 -10.61 2.03
CA THR A 218 -13.97 -11.78 1.42
C THR A 218 -14.78 -11.44 0.15
N GLY A 219 -15.19 -10.21 -0.06
CA GLY A 219 -16.00 -9.80 -1.23
C GLY A 219 -15.22 -9.58 -2.53
N TRP A 220 -13.90 -9.56 -2.53
CA TRP A 220 -13.11 -9.19 -3.71
C TRP A 220 -13.31 -10.05 -4.97
N PRO A 221 -13.59 -11.39 -4.88
CA PRO A 221 -13.82 -12.17 -6.10
C PRO A 221 -15.07 -11.74 -6.86
N ALA A 222 -16.08 -11.23 -6.17
CA ALA A 222 -17.27 -10.67 -6.84
C ALA A 222 -16.94 -9.41 -7.64
N THR A 223 -15.97 -8.61 -7.18
CA THR A 223 -15.50 -7.42 -7.90
C THR A 223 -14.89 -7.82 -9.25
N ASP A 224 -14.09 -8.89 -9.29
CA ASP A 224 -13.47 -9.37 -10.53
C ASP A 224 -14.50 -9.73 -11.61
N TRP A 225 -15.68 -10.25 -11.21
CA TRP A 225 -16.79 -10.54 -12.12
C TRP A 225 -17.61 -9.31 -12.55
N MET A 226 -17.53 -8.25 -11.78
CA MET A 226 -18.26 -7.01 -12.07
C MET A 226 -17.46 -6.02 -12.91
N GLU A 227 -16.15 -6.21 -12.99
CA GLU A 227 -15.23 -5.35 -13.77
C GLU A 227 -15.16 -5.74 -15.26
N GLU A 228 -15.68 -6.92 -15.65
CA GLU A 228 -15.83 -7.37 -17.03
C GLU A 228 -17.14 -6.81 -17.65
#